data_81abdcf153bdbd3ff6a4d9c3715cbaf2
#
_entry.id   81abdcf153bdbd3ff6a4d9c3715cbaf2
#
_cell.length_a   1.000
_cell.length_b   1.000
_cell.length_c   1.000
_cell.angle_alpha   90.00
_cell.angle_beta   90.00
_cell.angle_gamma   90.00
#
_symmetry.space_group_name_H-M   'P 1'
#
loop_
_entity.id
_entity.type
_entity.pdbx_description
1 polymer ?
#
loop_
_entity_poly.entity_id
_entity_poly.type
_entity_poly.pdbx_seq_one_letter_code
_entity_poly.pdbx_strand_id
1 'polypeptide(L)'
;GVTAILRYTLRLLTTQQRDRITKMVLAAELIRQKEYPKYGKEPISIGFWVGGTVTPNTFKELEEDPEDPAKTRTARSKKNSIYKQLLTCPFCGKPLTEENFYIDIPTKSVSIYCSDDKCMFYRYKPSNKMKIPVYLVDEEIYAKCPTIILSTVDKFAGLPWDVNTNALFGRVDRICSRDGYVA
;
A
#
# COMPACT_ATOMS: atom_id res chain seq x y z
N GLY A 1 -4.58 12.38 -5.82
CA GLY A 1 -3.18 12.63 -5.46
C GLY A 1 -2.98 12.68 -3.95
N VAL A 2 -1.72 12.80 -3.52
CA VAL A 2 -1.35 12.84 -2.11
C VAL A 2 -1.89 14.12 -1.44
N THR A 3 -2.61 13.96 -0.34
CA THR A 3 -3.16 15.08 0.44
C THR A 3 -2.33 15.35 1.70
N ALA A 4 -1.80 14.29 2.33
CA ALA A 4 -1.02 14.41 3.54
C ALA A 4 0.11 13.36 3.61
N ILE A 5 1.28 13.80 4.07
CA ILE A 5 2.39 12.92 4.44
C ILE A 5 2.62 13.05 5.94
N LEU A 6 2.35 11.99 6.67
CA LEU A 6 2.53 11.91 8.11
C LEU A 6 3.90 11.29 8.41
N ARG A 7 4.76 12.07 9.06
CA ARG A 7 6.12 11.68 9.36
C ARG A 7 6.27 11.19 10.80
N TYR A 8 6.80 10.00 10.96
CA TYR A 8 7.10 9.38 12.25
C TYR A 8 8.55 8.90 12.32
N THR A 9 9.10 8.81 13.52
CA THR A 9 10.27 7.94 13.71
C THR A 9 9.81 6.48 13.65
N LEU A 10 10.69 5.57 13.20
CA LEU A 10 10.34 4.15 13.08
C LEU A 10 9.81 3.55 14.40
N ARG A 11 10.36 4.02 15.54
CA ARG A 11 9.90 3.61 16.89
C ARG A 11 8.51 4.10 17.24
N LEU A 12 8.13 5.29 16.76
CA LEU A 12 6.82 5.88 17.05
C LEU A 12 5.73 5.40 16.09
N LEU A 13 6.10 4.85 14.94
CA LEU A 13 5.16 4.25 13.99
C LEU A 13 4.78 2.84 14.46
N THR A 14 4.05 2.76 15.55
CA THR A 14 3.57 1.50 16.13
C THR A 14 2.48 0.86 15.26
N THR A 15 2.27 -0.44 15.44
CA THR A 15 1.16 -1.17 14.79
C THR A 15 -0.19 -0.51 15.11
N GLN A 16 -0.39 -0.07 16.35
CA GLN A 16 -1.63 0.60 16.76
C GLN A 16 -1.90 1.90 15.99
N GLN A 17 -0.87 2.70 15.71
CA GLN A 17 -1.04 3.93 14.94
C GLN A 17 -1.37 3.63 13.47
N ARG A 18 -0.67 2.65 12.88
CA ARG A 18 -1.01 2.18 11.53
C ARG A 18 -2.44 1.70 11.44
N ASP A 19 -2.88 0.87 12.38
CA ASP A 19 -4.25 0.36 12.44
C ASP A 19 -5.29 1.49 12.58
N ARG A 20 -5.04 2.46 13.45
CA ARG A 20 -5.96 3.59 13.65
C ARG A 20 -6.12 4.42 12.39
N ILE A 21 -5.02 4.78 11.75
CA ILE A 21 -5.05 5.61 10.54
C ILE A 21 -5.66 4.82 9.39
N THR A 22 -5.33 3.54 9.25
CA THR A 22 -5.93 2.68 8.22
C THR A 22 -7.44 2.55 8.39
N LYS A 23 -7.94 2.39 9.62
CA LYS A 23 -9.39 2.38 9.91
C LYS A 23 -10.05 3.69 9.52
N MET A 24 -9.43 4.82 9.82
CA MET A 24 -9.94 6.13 9.44
C MET A 24 -10.01 6.30 7.91
N VAL A 25 -8.94 5.96 7.22
CA VAL A 25 -8.88 6.01 5.74
C VAL A 25 -9.94 5.10 5.12
N LEU A 26 -10.10 3.90 5.66
CA LEU A 26 -11.10 2.97 5.19
C LEU A 26 -12.53 3.49 5.40
N ALA A 27 -12.82 4.06 6.57
CA ALA A 27 -14.12 4.67 6.84
C ALA A 27 -14.42 5.82 5.87
N ALA A 28 -13.43 6.66 5.59
CA ALA A 28 -13.55 7.75 4.62
C ALA A 28 -13.82 7.22 3.21
N GLU A 29 -13.12 6.15 2.78
CA GLU A 29 -13.35 5.53 1.48
C GLU A 29 -14.75 4.94 1.36
N LEU A 30 -15.26 4.30 2.40
CA LEU A 30 -16.62 3.76 2.42
C LEU A 30 -17.69 4.87 2.34
N ILE A 31 -17.48 6.01 3.00
CA ILE A 31 -18.34 7.18 2.89
C ILE A 31 -18.28 7.75 1.46
N ARG A 32 -17.06 7.90 0.89
CA ARG A 32 -16.89 8.36 -0.48
C ARG A 32 -17.68 7.50 -1.47
N GLN A 33 -17.62 6.18 -1.34
CA GLN A 33 -18.31 5.27 -2.24
C GLN A 33 -19.83 5.36 -2.13
N LYS A 34 -20.37 5.57 -0.94
CA LYS A 34 -21.82 5.77 -0.73
C LYS A 34 -22.30 7.08 -1.35
N GLU A 35 -21.48 8.12 -1.29
CA GLU A 35 -21.80 9.46 -1.79
C GLU A 35 -20.95 9.82 -3.01
N TYR A 36 -20.71 8.86 -3.88
CA TYR A 36 -19.82 8.94 -5.04
C TYR A 36 -19.96 10.22 -5.88
N PRO A 37 -21.18 10.72 -6.21
CA PRO A 37 -21.28 11.95 -7.00
C PRO A 37 -20.69 13.17 -6.30
N LYS A 38 -20.71 13.19 -4.96
CA LYS A 38 -20.26 14.31 -4.14
C LYS A 38 -18.75 14.32 -3.93
N TYR A 39 -18.15 13.15 -3.71
CA TYR A 39 -16.74 13.03 -3.33
C TYR A 39 -15.81 12.56 -4.44
N GLY A 40 -16.32 12.38 -5.65
CA GLY A 40 -15.53 12.03 -6.83
C GLY A 40 -15.14 10.56 -6.94
N LYS A 41 -14.37 10.26 -7.99
CA LYS A 41 -14.02 8.88 -8.39
C LYS A 41 -12.77 8.34 -7.72
N GLU A 42 -11.84 9.21 -7.34
CA GLU A 42 -10.53 8.80 -6.84
C GLU A 42 -10.63 8.14 -5.46
N PRO A 43 -10.10 6.92 -5.28
CA PRO A 43 -10.14 6.22 -4.02
C PRO A 43 -9.38 6.96 -2.92
N ILE A 44 -9.93 6.98 -1.71
CA ILE A 44 -9.20 7.40 -0.52
C ILE A 44 -8.37 6.22 -0.04
N SER A 45 -7.04 6.38 -0.03
CA SER A 45 -6.10 5.29 0.22
C SER A 45 -4.90 5.73 1.06
N ILE A 46 -4.15 4.76 1.58
CA ILE A 46 -2.99 5.00 2.41
C ILE A 46 -1.78 4.22 1.91
N GLY A 47 -0.61 4.85 1.92
CA GLY A 47 0.68 4.22 1.64
C GLY A 47 1.56 4.15 2.89
N PHE A 48 2.22 3.01 3.12
CA PHE A 48 3.23 2.85 4.17
C PHE A 48 4.62 2.97 3.57
N TRP A 49 5.16 4.16 3.60
CA TRP A 49 6.48 4.50 3.05
C TRP A 49 7.54 4.52 4.16
N VAL A 50 7.93 3.34 4.63
CA VAL A 50 8.62 3.15 5.91
C VAL A 50 10.06 2.62 5.80
N GLY A 51 10.58 2.53 4.59
CA GLY A 51 11.98 2.18 4.31
C GLY A 51 12.23 0.73 3.99
N GLY A 52 13.26 0.48 3.19
CA GLY A 52 13.58 -0.80 2.58
C GLY A 52 13.92 -1.96 3.51
N THR A 53 14.14 -1.70 4.80
CA THR A 53 14.27 -2.74 5.84
C THR A 53 12.91 -3.25 6.33
N VAL A 54 11.84 -2.46 6.15
CA VAL A 54 10.50 -2.73 6.64
C VAL A 54 9.54 -3.07 5.52
N THR A 55 9.61 -2.35 4.38
CA THR A 55 8.84 -2.62 3.16
C THR A 55 9.75 -2.57 1.94
N PRO A 56 9.48 -3.35 0.87
CA PRO A 56 10.29 -3.32 -0.35
C PRO A 56 10.17 -1.98 -1.08
N ASN A 57 11.25 -1.57 -1.73
CA ASN A 57 11.23 -0.36 -2.56
C ASN A 57 10.63 -0.66 -3.95
N THR A 58 10.92 -1.84 -4.50
CA THR A 58 10.50 -2.24 -5.85
C THR A 58 9.90 -3.64 -5.86
N PHE A 59 9.09 -3.93 -6.88
CA PHE A 59 8.55 -5.28 -7.10
C PHE A 59 9.64 -6.28 -7.51
N LYS A 60 10.73 -5.81 -8.11
CA LYS A 60 11.89 -6.66 -8.44
C LYS A 60 12.51 -7.32 -7.20
N GLU A 61 12.43 -6.68 -6.02
CA GLU A 61 12.89 -7.25 -4.76
C GLU A 61 12.04 -8.45 -4.28
N LEU A 62 10.87 -8.66 -4.88
CA LEU A 62 9.93 -9.73 -4.55
C LEU A 62 10.02 -10.92 -5.51
N GLU A 63 10.84 -10.81 -6.56
CA GLU A 63 11.05 -11.88 -7.54
C GLU A 63 11.93 -12.99 -6.94
N GLU A 64 11.38 -14.21 -6.93
CA GLU A 64 12.16 -15.41 -6.62
C GLU A 64 12.91 -15.88 -7.86
N ASP A 65 14.12 -16.38 -7.65
CA ASP A 65 14.96 -16.90 -8.70
C ASP A 65 15.34 -18.35 -8.35
N PRO A 66 14.83 -19.36 -9.06
CA PRO A 66 15.13 -20.76 -8.79
C PRO A 66 16.62 -21.11 -8.91
N GLU A 67 17.38 -20.35 -9.72
CA GLU A 67 18.80 -20.54 -9.93
C GLU A 67 19.66 -19.82 -8.91
N ASP A 68 19.08 -18.83 -8.17
CA ASP A 68 19.75 -18.08 -7.11
C ASP A 68 19.04 -18.23 -5.76
N PRO A 69 19.47 -19.17 -4.90
CA PRO A 69 18.88 -19.39 -3.58
C PRO A 69 18.99 -18.17 -2.65
N ALA A 70 20.01 -17.32 -2.80
CA ALA A 70 20.19 -16.13 -1.98
C ALA A 70 19.16 -15.06 -2.36
N LYS A 71 18.93 -14.83 -3.63
CA LYS A 71 17.90 -13.93 -4.16
C LYS A 71 16.50 -14.40 -3.73
N THR A 72 16.20 -15.69 -3.87
CA THR A 72 14.92 -16.30 -3.43
C THR A 72 14.69 -16.10 -1.93
N ARG A 73 15.72 -16.30 -1.10
CA ARG A 73 15.60 -16.06 0.36
C ARG A 73 15.31 -14.60 0.68
N THR A 74 15.97 -13.69 -0.02
CA THR A 74 15.76 -12.24 0.13
C THR A 74 14.35 -11.86 -0.26
N ALA A 75 13.87 -12.34 -1.41
CA ALA A 75 12.51 -12.08 -1.90
C ALA A 75 11.44 -12.58 -0.90
N ARG A 76 11.59 -13.78 -0.36
CA ARG A 76 10.69 -14.32 0.68
C ARG A 76 10.71 -13.50 1.96
N SER A 77 11.88 -13.04 2.40
CA SER A 77 12.00 -12.14 3.56
C SER A 77 11.26 -10.83 3.33
N LYS A 78 11.35 -10.26 2.13
CA LYS A 78 10.62 -9.03 1.73
C LYS A 78 9.11 -9.26 1.66
N LYS A 79 8.64 -10.38 1.12
CA LYS A 79 7.21 -10.75 1.14
C LYS A 79 6.69 -10.86 2.57
N ASN A 80 7.43 -11.54 3.45
CA ASN A 80 7.08 -11.64 4.87
C ASN A 80 7.03 -10.27 5.57
N SER A 81 7.85 -9.32 5.15
CA SER A 81 7.81 -7.97 5.70
C SER A 81 6.53 -7.22 5.32
N ILE A 82 6.02 -7.44 4.10
CA ILE A 82 4.72 -6.91 3.65
C ILE A 82 3.58 -7.44 4.52
N TYR A 83 3.53 -8.75 4.77
CA TYR A 83 2.46 -9.39 5.54
C TYR A 83 2.37 -8.87 6.99
N LYS A 84 3.49 -8.45 7.55
CA LYS A 84 3.57 -7.89 8.91
C LYS A 84 3.09 -6.44 9.02
N GLN A 85 2.82 -5.76 7.90
CA GLN A 85 2.39 -4.35 7.96
C GLN A 85 0.92 -4.19 8.33
N LEU A 86 0.08 -5.16 8.02
CA LEU A 86 -1.35 -5.14 8.33
C LEU A 86 -1.75 -6.52 8.86
N LEU A 87 -1.88 -6.66 10.17
CA LEU A 87 -2.13 -7.94 10.84
C LEU A 87 -3.61 -8.27 11.00
N THR A 88 -4.47 -7.27 10.90
CA THR A 88 -5.92 -7.44 11.04
C THR A 88 -6.65 -6.64 9.97
N CYS A 89 -7.79 -7.16 9.55
CA CYS A 89 -8.68 -6.43 8.65
C CYS A 89 -9.18 -5.15 9.34
N PRO A 90 -8.93 -3.96 8.76
CA PRO A 90 -9.33 -2.70 9.40
C PRO A 90 -10.85 -2.50 9.45
N PHE A 91 -11.62 -3.31 8.73
CA PHE A 91 -13.08 -3.27 8.76
C PHE A 91 -13.68 -4.18 9.83
N CYS A 92 -13.37 -5.49 9.80
CA CYS A 92 -14.01 -6.48 10.68
C CYS A 92 -13.11 -6.97 11.82
N GLY A 93 -11.83 -6.60 11.85
CA GLY A 93 -10.88 -6.99 12.89
C GLY A 93 -10.34 -8.44 12.79
N LYS A 94 -10.77 -9.22 11.81
CA LYS A 94 -10.27 -10.59 11.62
C LYS A 94 -8.78 -10.58 11.28
N PRO A 95 -8.00 -11.56 11.77
CA PRO A 95 -6.59 -11.70 11.41
C PRO A 95 -6.39 -11.80 9.90
N LEU A 96 -5.34 -11.17 9.41
CA LEU A 96 -4.84 -11.31 8.04
C LEU A 96 -3.56 -12.14 8.07
N THR A 97 -3.50 -13.12 7.17
CA THR A 97 -2.35 -13.99 6.93
C THR A 97 -1.74 -13.70 5.55
N GLU A 98 -0.67 -14.38 5.20
CA GLU A 98 -0.05 -14.25 3.87
C GLU A 98 -1.05 -14.53 2.73
N GLU A 99 -2.01 -15.41 2.93
CA GLU A 99 -3.05 -15.76 1.95
C GLU A 99 -4.00 -14.59 1.60
N ASN A 100 -4.00 -13.55 2.42
CA ASN A 100 -4.80 -12.35 2.19
C ASN A 100 -4.12 -11.33 1.28
N PHE A 101 -2.82 -11.52 0.98
CA PHE A 101 -2.01 -10.60 0.19
C PHE A 101 -1.68 -11.22 -1.17
N TYR A 102 -2.15 -10.59 -2.23
CA TYR A 102 -1.91 -10.99 -3.61
C TYR A 102 -0.90 -10.06 -4.23
N ILE A 103 0.34 -10.53 -4.36
CA ILE A 103 1.45 -9.80 -4.95
C ILE A 103 1.50 -10.17 -6.43
N ASP A 104 1.24 -9.20 -7.28
CA ASP A 104 1.31 -9.33 -8.73
C ASP A 104 2.50 -8.50 -9.24
N ILE A 105 3.60 -9.20 -9.55
CA ILE A 105 4.85 -8.57 -9.99
C ILE A 105 4.71 -7.96 -11.39
N PRO A 106 4.11 -8.65 -12.39
CA PRO A 106 3.90 -8.09 -13.71
C PRO A 106 3.10 -6.78 -13.73
N THR A 107 2.05 -6.68 -12.92
CA THR A 107 1.22 -5.47 -12.82
C THR A 107 1.67 -4.51 -11.74
N LYS A 108 2.76 -4.83 -11.03
CA LYS A 108 3.34 -4.03 -9.94
C LYS A 108 2.29 -3.60 -8.92
N SER A 109 1.56 -4.59 -8.39
CA SER A 109 0.48 -4.31 -7.44
C SER A 109 0.41 -5.30 -6.29
N VAL A 110 -0.01 -4.81 -5.12
CA VAL A 110 -0.38 -5.63 -3.97
C VAL A 110 -1.87 -5.43 -3.70
N SER A 111 -2.63 -6.50 -3.74
CA SER A 111 -4.06 -6.47 -3.41
C SER A 111 -4.30 -7.23 -2.11
N ILE A 112 -4.95 -6.56 -1.16
CA ILE A 112 -5.21 -7.11 0.18
C ILE A 112 -6.71 -7.32 0.34
N TYR A 113 -7.11 -8.53 0.76
CA TYR A 113 -8.49 -8.93 0.95
C TYR A 113 -8.70 -9.58 2.32
N CYS A 114 -9.93 -9.59 2.81
CA CYS A 114 -10.30 -10.31 4.02
C CYS A 114 -10.71 -11.75 3.69
N SER A 115 -10.46 -12.68 4.62
CA SER A 115 -10.90 -14.07 4.54
C SER A 115 -12.30 -14.31 5.11
N ASP A 116 -12.88 -13.33 5.83
CA ASP A 116 -14.23 -13.44 6.41
C ASP A 116 -15.29 -13.19 5.32
N ASP A 117 -16.14 -14.18 5.05
CA ASP A 117 -17.22 -14.14 4.05
C ASP A 117 -18.28 -13.07 4.32
N LYS A 118 -18.43 -12.65 5.57
CA LYS A 118 -19.33 -11.56 5.99
C LYS A 118 -18.71 -10.17 5.81
N CYS A 119 -17.38 -10.11 5.59
CA CYS A 119 -16.68 -8.86 5.41
C CYS A 119 -16.92 -8.27 4.01
N MET A 120 -17.04 -6.95 3.92
CA MET A 120 -17.22 -6.31 2.62
C MET A 120 -15.94 -6.37 1.76
N PHE A 121 -14.78 -6.61 2.35
CA PHE A 121 -13.50 -6.82 1.67
C PHE A 121 -13.20 -8.29 1.38
N TYR A 122 -14.21 -9.16 1.46
CA TYR A 122 -14.05 -10.57 1.13
C TYR A 122 -13.75 -10.76 -0.36
N ARG A 123 -12.68 -11.51 -0.67
CA ARG A 123 -12.17 -11.71 -2.03
C ARG A 123 -13.21 -12.27 -3.01
N TYR A 124 -13.99 -13.21 -2.55
CA TYR A 124 -14.91 -13.99 -3.39
C TYR A 124 -16.34 -13.43 -3.44
N LYS A 125 -16.54 -12.19 -2.98
CA LYS A 125 -17.86 -11.54 -3.05
C LYS A 125 -18.20 -11.17 -4.50
N PRO A 126 -19.23 -11.76 -5.11
CA PRO A 126 -19.53 -11.56 -6.55
C PRO A 126 -19.83 -10.11 -6.91
N SER A 127 -20.42 -9.37 -5.99
CA SER A 127 -20.93 -8.01 -6.22
C SER A 127 -19.91 -6.89 -5.94
N ASN A 128 -18.79 -7.20 -5.30
CA ASN A 128 -17.85 -6.15 -4.92
C ASN A 128 -16.44 -6.69 -4.65
N LYS A 129 -15.56 -6.58 -5.63
CA LYS A 129 -14.13 -6.90 -5.50
C LYS A 129 -13.36 -5.75 -4.85
N MET A 130 -13.84 -5.26 -3.70
CA MET A 130 -13.14 -4.20 -2.98
C MET A 130 -11.90 -4.77 -2.30
N LYS A 131 -10.75 -4.23 -2.65
CA LYS A 131 -9.52 -4.45 -1.90
C LYS A 131 -9.36 -3.42 -0.79
N ILE A 132 -8.68 -3.81 0.28
CA ILE A 132 -8.29 -2.89 1.35
C ILE A 132 -7.33 -1.83 0.74
N PRO A 133 -7.62 -0.52 0.85
CA PRO A 133 -6.91 0.53 0.11
C PRO A 133 -5.57 0.91 0.78
N VAL A 134 -4.66 -0.06 0.90
CA VAL A 134 -3.34 0.08 1.52
C VAL A 134 -2.26 -0.29 0.50
N TYR A 135 -1.24 0.54 0.34
CA TYR A 135 -0.09 0.33 -0.52
C TYR A 135 1.17 0.14 0.33
N LEU A 136 1.98 -0.88 0.01
CA LEU A 136 3.08 -1.36 0.85
C LEU A 136 4.43 -1.45 0.12
N VAL A 137 4.47 -1.15 -1.16
CA VAL A 137 5.68 -1.12 -1.98
C VAL A 137 5.90 0.31 -2.46
N ASP A 138 7.11 0.84 -2.32
CA ASP A 138 7.38 2.25 -2.67
C ASP A 138 7.05 2.54 -4.13
N GLU A 139 7.42 1.64 -5.04
CA GLU A 139 7.11 1.75 -6.47
C GLU A 139 5.59 1.88 -6.72
N GLU A 140 4.75 1.14 -5.99
CA GLU A 140 3.30 1.26 -6.07
C GLU A 140 2.80 2.58 -5.43
N ILE A 141 3.42 3.03 -4.35
CA ILE A 141 3.08 4.31 -3.71
C ILE A 141 3.32 5.48 -4.66
N TYR A 142 4.44 5.49 -5.38
CA TYR A 142 4.71 6.53 -6.38
C TYR A 142 3.72 6.47 -7.55
N ALA A 143 3.42 5.27 -8.03
CA ALA A 143 2.50 5.06 -9.15
C ALA A 143 1.05 5.41 -8.82
N LYS A 144 0.59 5.21 -7.58
CA LYS A 144 -0.81 5.40 -7.17
C LYS A 144 -1.08 6.70 -6.42
N CYS A 145 -0.04 7.35 -5.89
CA CYS A 145 -0.12 8.60 -5.12
C CYS A 145 -1.27 8.56 -4.09
N PRO A 146 -1.19 7.68 -3.08
CA PRO A 146 -2.27 7.50 -2.12
C PRO A 146 -2.60 8.79 -1.37
N THR A 147 -3.83 8.95 -0.94
CA THR A 147 -4.34 10.17 -0.29
C THR A 147 -3.53 10.52 0.95
N ILE A 148 -3.18 9.52 1.76
CA ILE A 148 -2.34 9.68 2.95
C ILE A 148 -1.12 8.78 2.82
N ILE A 149 0.05 9.31 3.17
CA ILE A 149 1.29 8.54 3.25
C ILE A 149 1.78 8.57 4.69
N LEU A 150 2.02 7.40 5.28
CA LEU A 150 2.79 7.24 6.50
C LEU A 150 4.26 7.05 6.14
N SER A 151 5.11 7.98 6.54
CA SER A 151 6.53 7.97 6.22
C SER A 151 7.40 7.94 7.47
N THR A 152 8.55 7.28 7.36
CA THR A 152 9.63 7.45 8.34
C THR A 152 10.47 8.70 8.01
N VAL A 153 11.17 9.22 9.03
CA VAL A 153 12.05 10.38 8.88
C VAL A 153 13.10 10.14 7.79
N ASP A 154 13.67 8.92 7.74
CA ASP A 154 14.73 8.57 6.78
C ASP A 154 14.25 8.66 5.33
N LYS A 155 13.06 8.15 5.06
CA LYS A 155 12.44 8.26 3.72
C LYS A 155 12.17 9.72 3.35
N PHE A 156 11.67 10.50 4.31
CA PHE A 156 11.40 11.90 4.09
C PHE A 156 12.67 12.72 3.80
N ALA A 157 13.78 12.39 4.46
CA ALA A 157 15.09 13.00 4.20
C ALA A 157 15.62 12.67 2.78
N GLY A 158 15.23 11.52 2.23
CA GLY A 158 15.60 11.10 0.87
C GLY A 158 14.80 11.77 -0.27
N LEU A 159 13.69 12.49 0.05
CA LEU A 159 12.81 13.11 -0.95
C LEU A 159 13.52 13.92 -2.05
N PRO A 160 14.52 14.79 -1.75
CA PRO A 160 15.16 15.60 -2.76
C PRO A 160 16.01 14.81 -3.77
N TRP A 161 16.37 13.58 -3.43
CA TRP A 161 17.30 12.75 -4.21
C TRP A 161 16.62 11.67 -5.06
N ASP A 162 15.32 11.42 -4.84
CA ASP A 162 14.54 10.42 -5.59
C ASP A 162 13.54 11.10 -6.53
N VAL A 163 13.82 11.02 -7.83
CA VAL A 163 12.99 11.64 -8.88
C VAL A 163 11.52 11.15 -8.82
N ASN A 164 11.28 9.88 -8.44
CA ASN A 164 9.94 9.33 -8.35
C ASN A 164 9.07 10.05 -7.33
N THR A 165 9.68 10.71 -6.34
CA THR A 165 8.96 11.47 -5.32
C THR A 165 8.23 12.69 -5.90
N ASN A 166 8.62 13.18 -7.08
CA ASN A 166 7.95 14.27 -7.77
C ASN A 166 6.46 13.97 -8.01
N ALA A 167 6.12 12.70 -8.30
CA ALA A 167 4.74 12.27 -8.49
C ALA A 167 3.87 12.54 -7.24
N LEU A 168 4.45 12.37 -6.04
CA LEU A 168 3.73 12.62 -4.76
C LEU A 168 3.31 14.08 -4.61
N PHE A 169 4.04 15.00 -5.24
CA PHE A 169 3.77 16.45 -5.22
C PHE A 169 3.02 16.94 -6.49
N GLY A 170 2.47 16.01 -7.27
CA GLY A 170 1.72 16.33 -8.49
C GLY A 170 2.57 16.77 -9.67
N ARG A 171 3.88 16.59 -9.60
CA ARG A 171 4.80 16.82 -10.73
C ARG A 171 4.93 15.52 -11.51
N VAL A 172 4.05 15.35 -12.49
CA VAL A 172 3.98 14.15 -13.33
C VAL A 172 4.03 14.55 -14.80
N ASP A 173 4.78 13.81 -15.59
CA ASP A 173 4.86 14.04 -17.05
C ASP A 173 3.70 13.35 -17.76
N ARG A 174 3.29 12.19 -17.28
CA ARG A 174 2.22 11.40 -17.89
C ARG A 174 1.56 10.44 -16.90
N ILE A 175 0.38 9.95 -17.29
CA ILE A 175 -0.29 8.83 -16.62
C ILE A 175 -0.19 7.62 -17.53
N CYS A 176 0.48 6.57 -17.07
CA CYS A 176 0.60 5.29 -17.76
C CYS A 176 -0.48 4.33 -17.24
N SER A 177 -1.17 3.61 -18.13
CA SER A 177 -2.17 2.61 -17.73
C SER A 177 -1.61 1.47 -16.89
N ARG A 178 -0.31 1.13 -17.08
CA ARG A 178 0.39 0.09 -16.35
C ARG A 178 1.12 0.63 -15.11
N ASP A 179 1.90 1.69 -15.29
CA ASP A 179 2.84 2.18 -14.28
C ASP A 179 2.25 3.32 -13.41
N GLY A 180 1.05 3.80 -13.71
CA GLY A 180 0.40 4.88 -12.98
C GLY A 180 0.97 6.27 -13.29
N TYR A 181 1.16 7.10 -12.26
CA TYR A 181 1.78 8.41 -12.38
C TYR A 181 3.29 8.27 -12.60
N VAL A 182 3.80 8.91 -13.64
CA VAL A 182 5.22 8.90 -14.04
C VAL A 182 5.74 10.32 -14.00
N ALA A 183 6.79 10.56 -13.16
CA ALA A 183 7.50 11.81 -13.05
C ALA A 183 8.77 11.82 -13.91
#